data_b4c79388de9925a2bd38ac2a0ce3a706
#
_entry.id   b4c79388de9925a2bd38ac2a0ce3a706
#
_cell.length_a   1.000
_cell.length_b   1.000
_cell.length_c   1.000
_cell.angle_alpha   90.00
_cell.angle_beta   90.00
_cell.angle_gamma   90.00
#
_symmetry.space_group_name_H-M   'P 1'
#
loop_
_entity.id
_entity.type
_entity.pdbx_description
1 polymer ?
#
loop_
_entity_poly.entity_id
_entity_poly.type
_entity_poly.pdbx_seq_one_letter_code
_entity_poly.pdbx_strand_id
1 'polypeptide(L)'
;FFMKHLFDGDAASNTLSWRWVAGLQTKGKHYVAQSWNISKFTNNKYKNIKLNENALPLTDKREYKLSPLNFISEDNSNEDLLVFENELSLENKNLKKYKNIYLVLLSNKARKINLEQKVLEYKSKIIDDQKKRFKDLQIIDELKFQTLTDEIKSFDVLHPSIGENYSYLNIMRKKQNLVLNFILSEEDKFSWQFSNKGYFNFKNNIPKILTSFNLQ
;
A
#
# COMPACT_ATOMS: atom_id res chain seq x y z
N PHE A 1 10.35 6.11 3.25
CA PHE A 1 9.39 6.82 4.11
C PHE A 1 8.48 7.74 3.29
N PHE A 2 9.03 8.73 2.60
CA PHE A 2 8.24 9.67 1.78
C PHE A 2 7.42 8.99 0.70
N MET A 3 8.00 8.04 -0.03
CA MET A 3 7.30 7.30 -1.08
C MET A 3 6.12 6.51 -0.51
N LYS A 4 6.27 5.93 0.67
CA LYS A 4 5.21 5.14 1.31
C LYS A 4 4.04 6.00 1.83
N HIS A 5 4.34 7.19 2.37
CA HIS A 5 3.34 7.99 3.08
C HIS A 5 2.84 9.22 2.32
N LEU A 6 3.56 9.72 1.34
CA LEU A 6 3.25 10.96 0.63
C LEU A 6 3.07 10.84 -0.87
N PHE A 7 3.80 9.96 -1.52
CA PHE A 7 3.94 9.95 -2.98
C PHE A 7 3.61 8.61 -3.58
N ASP A 8 2.43 8.13 -3.36
CA ASP A 8 1.94 7.05 -4.20
C ASP A 8 2.91 5.87 -4.44
N GLY A 9 3.83 5.66 -3.51
CA GLY A 9 4.48 4.37 -3.36
C GLY A 9 3.44 3.29 -3.08
N ASP A 10 2.23 3.74 -2.87
CA ASP A 10 1.03 2.99 -2.53
C ASP A 10 0.01 3.12 -3.66
N ALA A 11 -0.51 1.97 -4.10
CA ALA A 11 -1.50 1.90 -5.17
C ALA A 11 -2.81 2.64 -4.85
N ALA A 12 -3.18 2.78 -3.58
CA ALA A 12 -4.41 3.47 -3.17
C ALA A 12 -4.34 4.97 -3.50
N SER A 13 -3.19 5.61 -3.32
CA SER A 13 -2.98 7.01 -3.62
C SER A 13 -3.10 7.29 -5.12
N ASN A 14 -2.47 6.48 -5.96
CA ASN A 14 -2.60 6.55 -7.41
C ASN A 14 -4.04 6.33 -7.87
N THR A 15 -4.75 5.39 -7.27
CA THR A 15 -6.15 5.12 -7.57
C THR A 15 -7.04 6.32 -7.25
N LEU A 16 -6.70 7.12 -6.26
CA LEU A 16 -7.48 8.30 -5.86
C LEU A 16 -7.21 9.54 -6.71
N SER A 17 -6.20 9.56 -7.57
CA SER A 17 -5.81 10.77 -8.32
C SER A 17 -6.94 11.34 -9.20
N TRP A 18 -7.69 10.49 -9.92
CA TRP A 18 -8.85 10.92 -10.70
C TRP A 18 -9.99 11.50 -9.81
N ARG A 19 -10.10 11.06 -8.56
CA ARG A 19 -11.10 11.57 -7.61
C ARG A 19 -10.82 13.01 -7.20
N TRP A 20 -9.57 13.42 -7.19
CA TRP A 20 -9.18 14.81 -6.99
C TRP A 20 -9.69 15.68 -8.14
N VAL A 21 -9.42 15.26 -9.36
CA VAL A 21 -9.86 15.99 -10.57
C VAL A 21 -11.38 16.09 -10.63
N ALA A 22 -12.08 15.01 -10.30
CA ALA A 22 -13.54 14.95 -10.31
C ALA A 22 -14.22 15.67 -9.14
N GLY A 23 -13.46 16.17 -8.15
CA GLY A 23 -14.03 16.86 -6.97
C GLY A 23 -14.57 15.95 -5.89
N LEU A 24 -14.34 14.63 -5.97
CA LEU A 24 -14.82 13.65 -5.00
C LEU A 24 -13.96 13.61 -3.72
N GLN A 25 -12.66 13.89 -3.84
CA GLN A 25 -11.72 13.78 -2.73
C GLN A 25 -11.84 14.94 -1.75
N THR A 26 -12.04 16.16 -2.25
CA THR A 26 -12.20 17.34 -1.42
C THR A 26 -13.47 18.06 -1.82
N LYS A 27 -14.44 18.10 -0.93
CA LYS A 27 -15.74 18.74 -1.19
C LYS A 27 -15.56 20.20 -1.65
N GLY A 28 -16.19 20.55 -2.74
CA GLY A 28 -16.14 21.89 -3.31
C GLY A 28 -14.88 22.22 -4.11
N LYS A 29 -13.91 21.30 -4.23
CA LYS A 29 -12.73 21.46 -5.08
C LYS A 29 -12.77 20.43 -6.20
N HIS A 30 -12.69 20.90 -7.44
CA HIS A 30 -12.55 20.07 -8.62
C HIS A 30 -11.66 20.79 -9.64
N TYR A 31 -11.08 20.04 -10.54
CA TYR A 31 -10.14 20.56 -11.53
C TYR A 31 -10.69 20.30 -12.91
N VAL A 32 -11.32 21.32 -13.48
CA VAL A 32 -11.83 21.26 -14.85
C VAL A 32 -10.74 21.75 -15.79
N ALA A 33 -10.52 21.03 -16.87
CA ALA A 33 -9.59 21.44 -17.92
C ALA A 33 -10.07 22.77 -18.54
N GLN A 34 -9.15 23.73 -18.67
CA GLN A 34 -9.38 25.05 -19.22
C GLN A 34 -8.63 25.21 -20.54
N SER A 35 -9.31 25.72 -21.59
CA SER A 35 -8.68 25.85 -22.90
C SER A 35 -7.49 26.80 -22.91
N TRP A 36 -7.52 27.87 -22.11
CA TRP A 36 -6.39 28.79 -21.94
C TRP A 36 -5.18 28.10 -21.32
N ASN A 37 -5.41 27.20 -20.35
CA ASN A 37 -4.36 26.49 -19.65
C ASN A 37 -3.67 25.48 -20.58
N ILE A 38 -4.45 24.71 -21.32
CA ILE A 38 -3.95 23.78 -22.34
C ILE A 38 -3.13 24.56 -23.39
N SER A 39 -3.68 25.66 -23.91
CA SER A 39 -2.98 26.50 -24.89
C SER A 39 -1.62 26.98 -24.36
N LYS A 40 -1.58 27.50 -23.13
CA LYS A 40 -0.37 27.99 -22.47
C LYS A 40 0.69 26.92 -22.34
N PHE A 41 0.36 25.74 -21.81
CA PHE A 41 1.34 24.68 -21.52
C PHE A 41 1.68 23.80 -22.74
N THR A 42 1.00 23.98 -23.86
CA THR A 42 1.32 23.32 -25.11
C THR A 42 1.93 24.28 -26.15
N ASN A 43 2.41 25.46 -25.71
CA ASN A 43 2.94 26.48 -26.59
C ASN A 43 1.99 26.80 -27.75
N ASN A 44 0.72 26.93 -27.45
CA ASN A 44 -0.35 27.18 -28.43
C ASN A 44 -0.56 26.07 -29.47
N LYS A 45 -0.01 24.87 -29.29
CA LYS A 45 -0.25 23.73 -30.17
C LYS A 45 -1.72 23.38 -30.28
N TYR A 46 -2.45 23.52 -29.17
CA TYR A 46 -3.90 23.21 -29.07
C TYR A 46 -4.65 24.48 -28.68
N LYS A 47 -4.75 25.41 -29.62
CA LYS A 47 -5.63 26.58 -29.49
C LYS A 47 -7.08 26.20 -29.78
N ASN A 48 -8.00 26.89 -29.15
CA ASN A 48 -9.43 26.82 -29.43
C ASN A 48 -10.08 25.43 -29.26
N ILE A 49 -9.56 24.62 -28.34
CA ILE A 49 -10.20 23.36 -27.98
C ILE A 49 -11.53 23.67 -27.29
N LYS A 50 -12.61 23.10 -27.80
CA LYS A 50 -13.93 23.21 -27.17
C LYS A 50 -14.00 22.23 -25.97
N LEU A 51 -14.04 22.76 -24.76
CA LEU A 51 -14.11 22.01 -23.51
C LEU A 51 -15.38 22.38 -22.76
N ASN A 52 -15.87 21.49 -21.92
CA ASN A 52 -16.86 21.80 -20.90
C ASN A 52 -16.18 22.40 -19.67
N GLU A 53 -15.87 23.68 -19.70
CA GLU A 53 -15.17 24.39 -18.63
C GLU A 53 -16.04 24.65 -17.38
N ASN A 54 -17.35 24.42 -17.49
CA ASN A 54 -18.33 24.59 -16.41
C ASN A 54 -18.85 23.27 -15.86
N ALA A 55 -18.08 22.18 -16.02
CA ALA A 55 -18.47 20.89 -15.49
C ALA A 55 -18.57 20.95 -13.95
N LEU A 56 -19.66 20.42 -13.42
CA LEU A 56 -19.87 20.33 -11.98
C LEU A 56 -19.06 19.17 -11.37
N PRO A 57 -18.60 19.30 -10.12
CA PRO A 57 -17.93 18.20 -9.44
C PRO A 57 -18.88 17.01 -9.29
N LEU A 58 -18.34 15.82 -9.40
CA LEU A 58 -19.07 14.60 -9.06
C LEU A 58 -19.34 14.55 -7.56
N THR A 59 -20.45 13.92 -7.20
CA THR A 59 -20.80 13.68 -5.79
C THR A 59 -20.79 12.19 -5.50
N ASP A 60 -20.14 11.80 -4.40
CA ASP A 60 -20.19 10.44 -3.88
C ASP A 60 -21.02 10.46 -2.58
N LYS A 61 -22.13 9.73 -2.56
CA LYS A 61 -23.02 9.64 -1.39
C LYS A 61 -22.60 8.52 -0.42
N ARG A 62 -21.58 7.72 -0.77
CA ARG A 62 -21.13 6.63 0.07
C ARG A 62 -20.39 7.17 1.29
N GLU A 63 -20.77 6.70 2.45
CA GLU A 63 -20.02 6.93 3.67
C GLU A 63 -18.91 5.87 3.78
N TYR A 64 -17.68 6.32 3.90
CA TYR A 64 -16.52 5.47 4.12
C TYR A 64 -16.21 5.46 5.62
N LYS A 65 -16.35 4.28 6.24
CA LYS A 65 -15.91 4.08 7.62
C LYS A 65 -14.46 3.61 7.62
N LEU A 66 -13.63 4.30 8.40
CA LEU A 66 -12.29 3.82 8.69
C LEU A 66 -12.41 2.61 9.61
N SER A 67 -11.90 1.47 9.19
CA SER A 67 -11.71 0.35 10.09
C SER A 67 -10.48 0.63 10.96
N PRO A 68 -10.59 0.52 12.29
CA PRO A 68 -9.41 0.62 13.14
C PRO A 68 -8.42 -0.47 12.76
N LEU A 69 -7.16 -0.08 12.61
CA LEU A 69 -6.07 -1.02 12.40
C LEU A 69 -5.59 -1.44 13.80
N ASN A 70 -5.89 -2.68 14.17
CA ASN A 70 -5.37 -3.26 15.40
C ASN A 70 -3.98 -3.82 15.09
N PHE A 71 -2.96 -3.11 15.54
CA PHE A 71 -1.58 -3.58 15.49
C PHE A 71 -1.23 -4.22 16.82
N ILE A 72 -0.56 -5.34 16.74
CA ILE A 72 -0.02 -6.01 17.90
C ILE A 72 1.45 -5.60 18.01
N SER A 73 1.95 -5.42 19.23
CA SER A 73 3.36 -5.17 19.49
C SER A 73 4.20 -6.36 19.03
N GLU A 74 5.48 -6.14 18.75
CA GLU A 74 6.42 -7.15 18.24
C GLU A 74 6.63 -8.36 19.17
N ASP A 75 6.06 -8.34 20.38
CA ASP A 75 6.24 -9.36 21.41
C ASP A 75 5.36 -10.61 21.24
N ASN A 76 4.53 -10.69 20.24
CA ASN A 76 3.75 -11.90 19.98
C ASN A 76 4.56 -12.89 19.14
N SER A 77 4.87 -14.00 19.78
CA SER A 77 5.80 -15.02 19.34
C SER A 77 5.15 -16.09 18.45
N ASN A 78 4.76 -15.74 17.24
CA ASN A 78 4.61 -16.77 16.23
C ASN A 78 6.00 -17.14 15.70
N GLU A 79 6.18 -18.42 15.39
CA GLU A 79 7.43 -18.91 14.77
C GLU A 79 7.47 -18.58 13.26
N ASP A 80 6.33 -18.25 12.66
CA ASP A 80 6.14 -18.09 11.24
C ASP A 80 5.81 -16.63 10.87
N LEU A 81 6.60 -16.06 9.98
CA LEU A 81 6.42 -14.70 9.46
C LEU A 81 5.93 -14.74 8.02
N LEU A 82 4.85 -14.02 7.74
CA LEU A 82 4.38 -13.72 6.38
C LEU A 82 4.87 -12.33 5.95
N VAL A 83 5.41 -12.28 4.75
CA VAL A 83 5.81 -11.07 4.04
C VAL A 83 5.14 -11.08 2.67
N PHE A 84 4.63 -9.95 2.23
CA PHE A 84 4.07 -9.83 0.89
C PHE A 84 4.98 -8.99 -0.02
N GLU A 85 4.87 -9.20 -1.30
CA GLU A 85 5.70 -8.60 -2.35
C GLU A 85 5.77 -7.08 -2.40
N ASN A 86 4.90 -6.39 -1.66
CA ASN A 86 4.87 -4.93 -1.55
C ASN A 86 5.41 -4.40 -0.21
N GLU A 87 5.84 -5.29 0.69
CA GLU A 87 6.47 -4.90 1.95
C GLU A 87 7.78 -5.68 2.12
N LEU A 88 8.85 -5.08 1.59
CA LEU A 88 10.17 -5.70 1.53
C LEU A 88 11.22 -5.01 2.41
N SER A 89 10.78 -4.16 3.35
CA SER A 89 11.67 -3.49 4.32
C SER A 89 12.09 -4.44 5.43
N LEU A 90 12.97 -5.39 5.09
CA LEU A 90 13.39 -6.46 6.00
C LEU A 90 14.66 -6.15 6.80
N GLU A 91 15.46 -5.17 6.34
CA GLU A 91 16.80 -4.88 6.89
C GLU A 91 16.77 -4.49 8.38
N ASN A 92 15.72 -3.80 8.82
CA ASN A 92 15.59 -3.30 10.19
C ASN A 92 14.69 -4.18 11.06
N LYS A 93 14.40 -5.42 10.62
CA LYS A 93 13.54 -6.34 11.36
C LYS A 93 14.36 -7.42 12.06
N ASN A 94 13.94 -7.80 13.27
CA ASN A 94 14.53 -8.93 13.96
C ASN A 94 14.00 -10.24 13.37
N LEU A 95 14.55 -10.65 12.22
CA LEU A 95 14.12 -11.84 11.50
C LEU A 95 14.59 -13.14 12.19
N LYS A 96 15.63 -13.07 13.00
CA LYS A 96 16.23 -14.26 13.66
C LYS A 96 15.30 -14.94 14.67
N LYS A 97 14.25 -14.24 15.12
CA LYS A 97 13.25 -14.83 16.01
C LYS A 97 12.28 -15.79 15.31
N TYR A 98 12.21 -15.72 13.98
CA TYR A 98 11.30 -16.57 13.21
C TYR A 98 12.02 -17.82 12.73
N LYS A 99 11.33 -18.95 12.86
CA LYS A 99 11.76 -20.25 12.33
C LYS A 99 11.58 -20.30 10.82
N ASN A 100 10.46 -19.75 10.34
CA ASN A 100 10.15 -19.69 8.91
C ASN A 100 9.74 -18.28 8.50
N ILE A 101 10.20 -17.85 7.33
CA ILE A 101 9.84 -16.57 6.74
C ILE A 101 9.34 -16.82 5.33
N TYR A 102 8.06 -16.60 5.10
CA TYR A 102 7.39 -16.82 3.83
C TYR A 102 7.13 -15.50 3.12
N LEU A 103 7.70 -15.33 1.93
CA LEU A 103 7.39 -14.21 1.04
C LEU A 103 6.38 -14.66 -0.01
N VAL A 104 5.18 -14.09 0.06
CA VAL A 104 4.09 -14.40 -0.84
C VAL A 104 4.13 -13.49 -2.06
N LEU A 105 4.33 -14.09 -3.24
CA LEU A 105 4.20 -13.43 -4.55
C LEU A 105 2.92 -13.93 -5.22
N LEU A 106 1.96 -13.04 -5.39
CA LEU A 106 0.68 -13.39 -6.02
C LEU A 106 0.81 -13.43 -7.55
N SER A 107 0.34 -14.50 -8.18
CA SER A 107 0.14 -14.53 -9.62
C SER A 107 -1.13 -13.78 -10.05
N ASN A 108 -1.30 -13.58 -11.36
CA ASN A 108 -2.52 -12.96 -11.88
C ASN A 108 -3.81 -13.76 -11.59
N LYS A 109 -3.69 -15.04 -11.27
CA LYS A 109 -4.86 -15.88 -10.89
C LYS A 109 -5.46 -15.47 -9.54
N ALA A 110 -4.64 -14.93 -8.65
CA ALA A 110 -5.07 -14.46 -7.32
C ALA A 110 -5.40 -12.96 -7.28
N ARG A 111 -5.24 -12.24 -8.39
CA ARG A 111 -5.45 -10.80 -8.47
C ARG A 111 -6.81 -10.46 -9.06
N LYS A 112 -7.39 -9.36 -8.60
CA LYS A 112 -8.59 -8.77 -9.22
C LYS A 112 -8.27 -8.02 -10.50
N ILE A 113 -7.09 -7.42 -10.56
CA ILE A 113 -6.57 -6.68 -11.72
C ILE A 113 -5.28 -7.36 -12.15
N ASN A 114 -5.27 -7.86 -13.38
CA ASN A 114 -4.07 -8.50 -13.93
C ASN A 114 -2.97 -7.47 -14.11
N LEU A 115 -1.78 -7.84 -13.67
CA LEU A 115 -0.57 -7.07 -13.93
C LEU A 115 0.01 -7.49 -15.28
N GLU A 116 0.58 -6.52 -16.00
CA GLU A 116 1.36 -6.78 -17.19
C GLU A 116 2.58 -7.68 -16.88
N GLN A 117 2.95 -8.50 -17.84
CA GLN A 117 4.05 -9.46 -17.68
C GLN A 117 5.36 -8.80 -17.21
N LYS A 118 5.68 -7.63 -17.75
CA LYS A 118 6.87 -6.84 -17.34
C LYS A 118 6.86 -6.44 -15.87
N VAL A 119 5.67 -6.18 -15.32
CA VAL A 119 5.51 -5.83 -13.88
C VAL A 119 5.74 -7.06 -13.01
N LEU A 120 5.22 -8.22 -13.41
CA LEU A 120 5.46 -9.49 -12.71
C LEU A 120 6.94 -9.86 -12.71
N GLU A 121 7.61 -9.73 -13.85
CA GLU A 121 9.05 -9.97 -13.98
C GLU A 121 9.88 -9.02 -13.12
N TYR A 122 9.50 -7.74 -13.06
CA TYR A 122 10.14 -6.76 -12.19
C TYR A 122 10.01 -7.14 -10.71
N LYS A 123 8.79 -7.50 -10.29
CA LYS A 123 8.54 -7.97 -8.91
C LYS A 123 9.36 -9.21 -8.58
N SER A 124 9.40 -10.20 -9.48
CA SER A 124 10.21 -11.41 -9.30
C SER A 124 11.69 -11.07 -9.09
N LYS A 125 12.25 -10.18 -9.90
CA LYS A 125 13.67 -9.77 -9.76
C LYS A 125 13.98 -9.09 -8.43
N ILE A 126 13.07 -8.24 -7.93
CA ILE A 126 13.24 -7.62 -6.61
C ILE A 126 13.20 -8.69 -5.51
N ILE A 127 12.29 -9.65 -5.62
CA ILE A 127 12.16 -10.75 -4.66
C ILE A 127 13.38 -11.65 -4.69
N ASP A 128 13.93 -11.94 -5.87
CA ASP A 128 15.17 -12.70 -6.02
C ASP A 128 16.36 -11.97 -5.37
N ASP A 129 16.40 -10.64 -5.45
CA ASP A 129 17.39 -9.84 -4.73
C ASP A 129 17.23 -9.93 -3.21
N GLN A 130 16.00 -9.86 -2.71
CA GLN A 130 15.72 -10.08 -1.29
C GLN A 130 16.14 -11.49 -0.83
N LYS A 131 15.89 -12.52 -1.64
CA LYS A 131 16.32 -13.89 -1.33
C LYS A 131 17.83 -14.04 -1.24
N LYS A 132 18.62 -13.28 -2.02
CA LYS A 132 20.09 -13.27 -1.92
C LYS A 132 20.56 -12.66 -0.60
N ARG A 133 19.86 -11.62 -0.11
CA ARG A 133 20.19 -10.96 1.17
C ARG A 133 19.73 -11.76 2.37
N PHE A 134 18.56 -12.38 2.30
CA PHE A 134 17.91 -13.12 3.36
C PHE A 134 17.73 -14.58 2.96
N LYS A 135 18.74 -15.40 3.21
CA LYS A 135 18.81 -16.80 2.74
C LYS A 135 17.67 -17.68 3.26
N ASP A 136 17.16 -17.40 4.44
CA ASP A 136 16.09 -18.16 5.08
C ASP A 136 14.69 -17.79 4.53
N LEU A 137 14.59 -16.79 3.66
CA LEU A 137 13.35 -16.37 3.04
C LEU A 137 12.83 -17.43 2.05
N GLN A 138 11.62 -17.92 2.26
CA GLN A 138 10.96 -18.89 1.39
C GLN A 138 9.97 -18.15 0.46
N ILE A 139 10.23 -18.15 -0.85
CA ILE A 139 9.33 -17.55 -1.82
C ILE A 139 8.23 -18.55 -2.14
N ILE A 140 6.97 -18.14 -1.98
CA ILE A 140 5.78 -18.95 -2.21
C ILE A 140 4.75 -18.20 -3.05
N ASP A 141 4.01 -18.94 -3.87
CA ASP A 141 2.84 -18.43 -4.60
C ASP A 141 1.55 -18.59 -3.78
N GLU A 142 0.43 -18.16 -4.36
CA GLU A 142 -0.88 -18.28 -3.72
C GLU A 142 -1.32 -19.73 -3.47
N LEU A 143 -0.91 -20.68 -4.31
CA LEU A 143 -1.29 -22.10 -4.13
C LEU A 143 -0.53 -22.70 -2.95
N LYS A 144 0.76 -22.48 -2.90
CA LYS A 144 1.60 -22.93 -1.78
C LYS A 144 1.20 -22.23 -0.47
N PHE A 145 0.82 -20.95 -0.53
CA PHE A 145 0.28 -20.25 0.64
C PHE A 145 -1.04 -20.89 1.11
N GLN A 146 -1.93 -21.27 0.20
CA GLN A 146 -3.16 -21.98 0.55
C GLN A 146 -2.87 -23.28 1.29
N THR A 147 -2.00 -24.14 0.73
CA THR A 147 -1.59 -25.41 1.37
C THR A 147 -0.96 -25.16 2.74
N LEU A 148 -0.08 -24.15 2.86
CA LEU A 148 0.54 -23.80 4.11
C LEU A 148 -0.50 -23.43 5.18
N THR A 149 -1.56 -22.72 4.80
CA THR A 149 -2.63 -22.31 5.72
C THR A 149 -3.57 -23.46 6.14
N ASP A 150 -3.48 -24.63 5.52
CA ASP A 150 -4.15 -25.82 6.03
C ASP A 150 -3.45 -26.37 7.30
N GLU A 151 -2.14 -26.23 7.38
CA GLU A 151 -1.30 -26.72 8.49
C GLU A 151 -1.07 -25.66 9.57
N ILE A 152 -0.75 -24.41 9.16
CA ILE A 152 -0.42 -23.32 10.06
C ILE A 152 -1.57 -22.31 10.11
N LYS A 153 -2.10 -22.05 11.30
CA LYS A 153 -3.26 -21.17 11.49
C LYS A 153 -2.90 -19.81 12.11
N SER A 154 -1.68 -19.63 12.59
CA SER A 154 -1.27 -18.38 13.23
C SER A 154 0.04 -17.87 12.63
N PHE A 155 0.07 -16.59 12.25
CA PHE A 155 1.22 -15.94 11.66
C PHE A 155 1.42 -14.53 12.21
N ASP A 156 2.69 -14.16 12.35
CA ASP A 156 3.06 -12.76 12.33
C ASP A 156 3.10 -12.29 10.87
N VAL A 157 2.65 -11.07 10.60
CA VAL A 157 2.54 -10.55 9.23
C VAL A 157 3.11 -9.15 9.18
N LEU A 158 4.14 -8.91 8.36
CA LEU A 158 4.50 -7.54 8.02
C LEU A 158 3.32 -6.93 7.26
N HIS A 159 2.77 -5.83 7.80
CA HIS A 159 1.54 -5.25 7.27
C HIS A 159 1.72 -4.86 5.80
N PRO A 160 0.99 -5.51 4.87
CA PRO A 160 1.24 -5.34 3.44
C PRO A 160 0.65 -4.05 2.87
N SER A 161 0.42 -3.04 3.72
CA SER A 161 -0.27 -1.81 3.36
C SER A 161 -1.69 -2.05 2.84
N ILE A 162 -2.47 -0.99 2.63
CA ILE A 162 -3.82 -1.12 2.07
C ILE A 162 -3.70 -1.33 0.57
N GLY A 163 -4.32 -2.39 0.06
CA GLY A 163 -4.26 -2.73 -1.36
C GLY A 163 -4.66 -4.17 -1.63
N GLU A 164 -4.25 -4.70 -2.78
CA GLU A 164 -4.65 -6.00 -3.26
C GLU A 164 -4.13 -7.14 -2.39
N ASN A 165 -2.87 -7.06 -1.96
CA ASN A 165 -2.26 -8.07 -1.07
C ASN A 165 -2.99 -8.15 0.28
N TYR A 166 -3.32 -7.00 0.86
CA TYR A 166 -4.12 -6.94 2.09
C TYR A 166 -5.53 -7.52 1.88
N SER A 167 -6.16 -7.20 0.75
CA SER A 167 -7.48 -7.74 0.40
C SER A 167 -7.45 -9.25 0.24
N TYR A 168 -6.45 -9.78 -0.46
CA TYR A 168 -6.24 -11.22 -0.62
C TYR A 168 -6.03 -11.91 0.74
N LEU A 169 -5.14 -11.36 1.58
CA LEU A 169 -4.87 -11.88 2.91
C LEU A 169 -6.13 -11.93 3.79
N ASN A 170 -6.97 -10.90 3.74
CA ASN A 170 -8.24 -10.86 4.49
C ASN A 170 -9.25 -11.91 3.99
N ILE A 171 -9.27 -12.21 2.69
CA ILE A 171 -10.08 -13.30 2.14
C ILE A 171 -9.58 -14.63 2.69
N MET A 172 -8.27 -14.87 2.65
CA MET A 172 -7.65 -16.09 3.17
C MET A 172 -7.86 -16.23 4.68
N ARG A 173 -7.70 -15.12 5.44
CA ARG A 173 -7.98 -15.10 6.88
C ARG A 173 -9.36 -15.62 7.21
N LYS A 174 -10.38 -15.16 6.49
CA LYS A 174 -11.78 -15.58 6.71
C LYS A 174 -12.01 -17.03 6.26
N LYS A 175 -11.47 -17.40 5.09
CA LYS A 175 -11.65 -18.73 4.51
C LYS A 175 -11.00 -19.84 5.36
N GLN A 176 -9.83 -19.55 5.91
CA GLN A 176 -8.99 -20.51 6.62
C GLN A 176 -8.97 -20.33 8.15
N ASN A 177 -9.75 -19.37 8.69
CA ASN A 177 -9.78 -19.02 10.11
C ASN A 177 -8.39 -18.68 10.67
N LEU A 178 -7.61 -17.87 9.93
CA LEU A 178 -6.26 -17.52 10.34
C LEU A 178 -6.25 -16.47 11.46
N VAL A 179 -5.33 -16.64 12.40
CA VAL A 179 -4.95 -15.63 13.38
C VAL A 179 -3.74 -14.88 12.84
N LEU A 180 -3.91 -13.58 12.60
CA LEU A 180 -2.88 -12.74 12.00
C LEU A 180 -2.49 -11.62 12.94
N ASN A 181 -1.22 -11.57 13.31
CA ASN A 181 -0.62 -10.51 14.11
C ASN A 181 0.09 -9.54 13.17
N PHE A 182 -0.52 -8.39 12.92
CA PHE A 182 0.07 -7.40 12.03
C PHE A 182 1.18 -6.61 12.72
N ILE A 183 2.34 -6.59 12.09
CA ILE A 183 3.54 -5.89 12.53
C ILE A 183 3.72 -4.65 11.66
N LEU A 184 3.87 -3.50 12.30
CA LEU A 184 4.29 -2.24 11.69
C LEU A 184 5.55 -1.75 12.40
N SER A 185 6.37 -0.98 11.70
CA SER A 185 7.44 -0.24 12.35
C SER A 185 6.88 0.82 13.29
N GLU A 186 7.65 1.21 14.30
CA GLU A 186 7.24 2.26 15.22
C GLU A 186 7.07 3.60 14.50
N GLU A 187 7.90 3.86 13.48
CA GLU A 187 7.78 5.03 12.61
C GLU A 187 6.46 5.03 11.85
N ASP A 188 6.05 3.87 11.33
CA ASP A 188 4.77 3.73 10.63
C ASP A 188 3.59 3.94 11.58
N LYS A 189 3.62 3.30 12.76
CA LYS A 189 2.57 3.46 13.78
C LYS A 189 2.42 4.92 14.19
N PHE A 190 3.54 5.59 14.48
CA PHE A 190 3.54 6.98 14.87
C PHE A 190 3.05 7.90 13.74
N SER A 191 3.50 7.65 12.51
CA SER A 191 3.16 8.47 11.34
C SER A 191 1.71 8.32 10.91
N TRP A 192 1.13 7.13 11.10
CA TRP A 192 -0.23 6.82 10.66
C TRP A 192 -1.28 7.75 11.24
N GLN A 193 -1.15 8.15 12.49
CA GLN A 193 -2.08 9.07 13.15
C GLN A 193 -2.22 10.42 12.43
N PHE A 194 -1.21 10.85 11.65
CA PHE A 194 -1.19 12.11 10.94
C PHE A 194 -1.72 12.01 9.50
N SER A 195 -1.95 10.79 8.98
CA SER A 195 -2.37 10.57 7.58
C SER A 195 -3.88 10.61 7.36
N ASN A 196 -4.68 10.86 8.39
CA ASN A 196 -6.15 10.81 8.35
C ASN A 196 -6.84 12.05 7.77
N LYS A 197 -6.13 13.18 7.62
CA LYS A 197 -6.67 14.46 7.14
C LYS A 197 -6.02 14.94 5.83
N GLY A 198 -5.39 14.04 5.09
CA GLY A 198 -4.75 14.34 3.80
C GLY A 198 -3.36 14.97 3.91
N TYR A 199 -2.81 15.31 2.75
CA TYR A 199 -1.41 15.73 2.58
C TYR A 199 -0.94 16.86 3.49
N PHE A 200 -1.69 17.95 3.57
CA PHE A 200 -1.25 19.13 4.34
C PHE A 200 -1.15 18.86 5.83
N ASN A 201 -2.06 18.05 6.38
CA ASN A 201 -1.96 17.62 7.76
C ASN A 201 -0.71 16.80 8.01
N PHE A 202 -0.44 15.83 7.13
CA PHE A 202 0.77 15.02 7.23
C PHE A 202 2.04 15.87 7.08
N LYS A 203 2.11 16.73 6.05
CA LYS A 203 3.24 17.65 5.80
C LYS A 203 3.60 18.47 7.02
N ASN A 204 2.62 19.05 7.69
CA ASN A 204 2.85 19.89 8.86
C ASN A 204 3.41 19.11 10.06
N ASN A 205 3.24 17.79 10.09
CA ASN A 205 3.75 16.93 11.15
C ASN A 205 5.08 16.23 10.79
N ILE A 206 5.61 16.38 9.57
CA ILE A 206 6.89 15.79 9.16
C ILE A 206 8.02 16.17 10.11
N PRO A 207 8.25 17.46 10.49
CA PRO A 207 9.32 17.81 11.41
C PRO A 207 9.22 17.04 12.74
N LYS A 208 8.02 16.92 13.28
CA LYS A 208 7.77 16.16 14.51
C LYS A 208 8.12 14.68 14.35
N ILE A 209 7.74 14.08 13.23
CA ILE A 209 8.04 12.66 12.94
C ILE A 209 9.56 12.47 12.87
N LEU A 210 10.26 13.30 12.09
CA LEU A 210 11.72 13.20 11.92
C LEU A 210 12.44 13.34 13.26
N THR A 211 12.07 14.34 14.08
CA THR A 211 12.65 14.53 15.39
C THR A 211 12.41 13.34 16.32
N SER A 212 11.19 12.77 16.31
CA SER A 212 10.84 11.65 17.19
C SER A 212 11.66 10.38 16.93
N PHE A 213 12.18 10.23 15.73
CA PHE A 213 12.96 9.04 15.33
C PHE A 213 14.43 9.36 14.98
N ASN A 214 14.91 10.55 15.32
CA ASN A 214 16.28 10.99 15.01
C ASN A 214 16.65 10.81 13.52
N LEU A 215 15.72 11.08 12.63
CA LEU A 215 15.88 10.95 11.17
C LEU A 215 16.31 12.27 10.51
N GLN A 216 17.11 13.08 11.18
CA GLN A 216 17.64 14.36 10.68
C GLN A 216 18.95 14.19 9.97
#